data_c39ddb3cc34b52e130b51b10f52fb2f8
#
_entry.id   c39ddb3cc34b52e130b51b10f52fb2f8
#
_cell.length_a   1.000
_cell.length_b   1.000
_cell.length_c   1.000
_cell.angle_alpha   90.00
_cell.angle_beta   90.00
_cell.angle_gamma   90.00
#
_symmetry.space_group_name_H-M   'P 1'
#
loop_
_entity.id
_entity.type
_entity.pdbx_description
1 polymer ?
#
loop_
_entity_poly.entity_id
_entity_poly.type
_entity_poly.pdbx_seq_one_letter_code
_entity_poly.pdbx_strand_id
1 'polypeptide(L)'
;MKAAVIGGGPAGCAAAYRLRKRGHEVVLFEAQDHVGGRTSQVRKEGFNLGSGALFLMGGIYPCTNAILKELGHYDELVRWDADTEVIDADGRRYAAKFDQVMSFLRMPVLSWKDKLRISTGLAKQLVAPGPKLCFDARELARYDSGESLETWSRRVLGDRGHNYITVPYMGFLYAVPMSWLSPALFNAVIKQFYRLSLSVPPEGMGQICDWLIEGSRGLDLRLSASVEQVTKADAGYTVSAAGETHEVDGVIVAPEPGVAADLLSDLIPEASTKKLRECRYSDYAHVQICYKRNPWPKHHASVALPANMERDWGACVLQSKRQPAGVPAGGEAVGVYFYTPPLEHMSDDAIVKSALDAVLEVYGPAPEPDFVELFHYRRGLSIANPGHYARLDSLHREMPPGIYLAGDYFAHAGVEAAIFSGELAANRLIQSRS
;
A
#
# COMPACT_ATOMS: atom_id res chain seq x y z
N MET A 1 -19.51 23.04 -9.95
CA MET A 1 -18.59 22.70 -11.05
C MET A 1 -18.77 21.23 -11.46
N LYS A 2 -18.39 20.91 -12.68
CA LYS A 2 -18.30 19.54 -13.19
C LYS A 2 -16.84 19.10 -13.20
N ALA A 3 -16.50 17.98 -12.58
CA ALA A 3 -15.13 17.48 -12.46
C ALA A 3 -15.00 16.07 -13.03
N ALA A 4 -13.86 15.79 -13.68
CA ALA A 4 -13.47 14.44 -14.03
C ALA A 4 -12.46 13.90 -13.01
N VAL A 5 -12.60 12.62 -12.65
CA VAL A 5 -11.63 11.87 -11.89
C VAL A 5 -11.18 10.68 -12.75
N ILE A 6 -9.88 10.52 -12.95
CA ILE A 6 -9.29 9.48 -13.79
C ILE A 6 -8.61 8.47 -12.88
N GLY A 7 -9.09 7.21 -12.93
CA GLY A 7 -8.62 6.09 -12.11
C GLY A 7 -9.50 5.82 -10.89
N GLY A 8 -10.05 4.59 -10.81
CA GLY A 8 -10.97 4.11 -9.77
C GLY A 8 -10.29 3.38 -8.60
N GLY A 9 -8.99 3.62 -8.36
CA GLY A 9 -8.31 3.17 -7.16
C GLY A 9 -8.68 4.00 -5.92
N PRO A 10 -8.15 3.69 -4.71
CA PRO A 10 -8.49 4.40 -3.48
C PRO A 10 -8.32 5.92 -3.55
N ALA A 11 -7.32 6.43 -4.31
CA ALA A 11 -7.09 7.85 -4.49
C ALA A 11 -8.23 8.53 -5.27
N GLY A 12 -8.62 7.95 -6.41
CA GLY A 12 -9.69 8.50 -7.22
C GLY A 12 -11.05 8.34 -6.57
N CYS A 13 -11.34 7.20 -5.94
CA CYS A 13 -12.59 6.99 -5.19
C CYS A 13 -12.74 8.01 -4.06
N ALA A 14 -11.66 8.29 -3.29
CA ALA A 14 -11.67 9.31 -2.23
C ALA A 14 -11.87 10.71 -2.79
N ALA A 15 -11.22 11.04 -3.91
CA ALA A 15 -11.40 12.32 -4.57
C ALA A 15 -12.84 12.52 -5.07
N ALA A 16 -13.40 11.51 -5.73
CA ALA A 16 -14.78 11.52 -6.22
C ALA A 16 -15.78 11.68 -5.07
N TYR A 17 -15.60 10.91 -3.98
CA TYR A 17 -16.41 11.01 -2.78
C TYR A 17 -16.39 12.43 -2.20
N ARG A 18 -15.19 13.02 -2.03
CA ARG A 18 -15.07 14.38 -1.47
C ARG A 18 -15.73 15.42 -2.34
N LEU A 19 -15.56 15.37 -3.65
CA LEU A 19 -16.20 16.27 -4.61
C LEU A 19 -17.73 16.13 -4.58
N ARG A 20 -18.25 14.89 -4.62
CA ARG A 20 -19.69 14.63 -4.54
C ARG A 20 -20.29 15.14 -3.23
N LYS A 21 -19.62 14.89 -2.11
CA LYS A 21 -20.06 15.37 -0.79
C LYS A 21 -20.13 16.89 -0.72
N ARG A 22 -19.32 17.60 -1.50
CA ARG A 22 -19.35 19.06 -1.63
C ARG A 22 -20.33 19.58 -2.68
N GLY A 23 -21.17 18.68 -3.25
CA GLY A 23 -22.23 19.05 -4.17
C GLY A 23 -21.79 19.29 -5.63
N HIS A 24 -20.60 18.82 -6.01
CA HIS A 24 -20.11 18.96 -7.38
C HIS A 24 -20.58 17.81 -8.26
N GLU A 25 -20.76 18.05 -9.55
CA GLU A 25 -20.96 17.00 -10.54
C GLU A 25 -19.63 16.30 -10.80
N VAL A 26 -19.63 14.97 -10.77
CA VAL A 26 -18.39 14.19 -10.92
C VAL A 26 -18.63 13.01 -11.85
N VAL A 27 -17.74 12.86 -12.83
CA VAL A 27 -17.58 11.65 -13.62
C VAL A 27 -16.26 10.99 -13.21
N LEU A 28 -16.31 9.69 -12.86
CA LEU A 28 -15.12 8.88 -12.54
C LEU A 28 -14.94 7.83 -13.64
N PHE A 29 -13.76 7.86 -14.27
CA PHE A 29 -13.36 6.91 -15.30
C PHE A 29 -12.41 5.87 -14.73
N GLU A 30 -12.72 4.60 -14.93
CA GLU A 30 -11.87 3.45 -14.57
C GLU A 30 -11.70 2.54 -15.79
N ALA A 31 -10.46 2.15 -16.07
CA ALA A 31 -10.11 1.31 -17.20
C ALA A 31 -10.59 -0.14 -17.04
N GLN A 32 -10.65 -0.63 -15.79
CA GLN A 32 -11.14 -1.97 -15.48
C GLN A 32 -12.67 -1.98 -15.38
N ASP A 33 -13.24 -3.18 -15.31
CA ASP A 33 -14.68 -3.41 -15.10
C ASP A 33 -15.10 -3.26 -13.63
N HIS A 34 -14.18 -2.88 -12.75
CA HIS A 34 -14.40 -2.69 -11.31
C HIS A 34 -13.47 -1.60 -10.74
N VAL A 35 -13.88 -1.01 -9.62
CA VAL A 35 -13.04 -0.10 -8.82
C VAL A 35 -12.12 -0.88 -7.88
N GLY A 36 -11.15 -0.18 -7.28
CA GLY A 36 -10.27 -0.74 -6.25
C GLY A 36 -8.79 -0.73 -6.63
N GLY A 37 -8.44 -0.85 -7.92
CA GLY A 37 -7.05 -0.93 -8.35
C GLY A 37 -6.26 -2.00 -7.56
N ARG A 38 -5.15 -1.62 -6.93
CA ARG A 38 -4.32 -2.53 -6.11
C ARG A 38 -4.94 -2.91 -4.74
N THR A 39 -6.18 -2.50 -4.44
CA THR A 39 -6.96 -3.00 -3.30
C THR A 39 -8.09 -3.93 -3.73
N SER A 40 -8.26 -4.18 -5.02
CA SER A 40 -9.31 -5.05 -5.56
C SER A 40 -9.19 -6.49 -5.02
N GLN A 41 -10.18 -7.30 -5.31
CA GLN A 41 -10.23 -8.68 -4.81
C GLN A 41 -10.89 -9.60 -5.83
N VAL A 42 -10.52 -10.88 -5.80
CA VAL A 42 -11.07 -11.93 -6.64
C VAL A 42 -11.91 -12.86 -5.78
N ARG A 43 -13.15 -13.08 -6.18
CA ARG A 43 -14.04 -14.06 -5.55
C ARG A 43 -14.08 -15.33 -6.39
N LYS A 44 -13.64 -16.45 -5.79
CA LYS A 44 -13.53 -17.73 -6.48
C LYS A 44 -13.77 -18.89 -5.50
N GLU A 45 -14.67 -19.78 -5.83
CA GLU A 45 -14.95 -21.02 -5.08
C GLU A 45 -15.20 -20.82 -3.56
N GLY A 46 -15.83 -19.70 -3.19
CA GLY A 46 -16.12 -19.34 -1.79
C GLY A 46 -14.98 -18.62 -1.07
N PHE A 47 -13.85 -18.39 -1.74
CA PHE A 47 -12.77 -17.54 -1.27
C PHE A 47 -12.96 -16.10 -1.76
N ASN A 48 -12.49 -15.15 -0.95
CA ASN A 48 -12.41 -13.74 -1.30
C ASN A 48 -10.95 -13.27 -1.09
N LEU A 49 -10.20 -13.24 -2.17
CA LEU A 49 -8.74 -13.07 -2.19
C LEU A 49 -8.38 -11.65 -2.54
N GLY A 50 -7.65 -10.95 -1.65
CA GLY A 50 -7.15 -9.60 -1.95
C GLY A 50 -6.02 -9.63 -2.98
N SER A 51 -6.07 -8.71 -3.93
CA SER A 51 -5.11 -8.64 -5.04
C SER A 51 -3.80 -7.91 -4.70
N GLY A 52 -3.76 -7.10 -3.62
CA GLY A 52 -2.57 -6.33 -3.26
C GLY A 52 -2.54 -5.90 -1.81
N ALA A 53 -3.25 -4.83 -1.45
CA ALA A 53 -3.25 -4.32 -0.08
C ALA A 53 -3.74 -5.34 0.94
N LEU A 54 -3.01 -5.45 2.06
CA LEU A 54 -3.25 -6.49 3.05
C LEU A 54 -4.14 -6.04 4.21
N PHE A 55 -3.93 -4.82 4.71
CA PHE A 55 -4.53 -4.33 5.95
C PHE A 55 -4.49 -2.81 6.05
N LEU A 56 -5.24 -2.28 7.00
CA LEU A 56 -5.15 -0.91 7.47
C LEU A 56 -4.30 -0.84 8.73
N MET A 57 -3.49 0.20 8.85
CA MET A 57 -2.75 0.53 10.07
C MET A 57 -3.55 1.57 10.88
N GLY A 58 -4.61 1.12 11.54
CA GLY A 58 -5.69 1.95 12.09
C GLY A 58 -5.24 3.16 12.90
N GLY A 59 -4.27 3.00 13.79
CA GLY A 59 -3.81 4.11 14.66
C GLY A 59 -3.01 5.19 13.94
N ILE A 60 -2.51 4.92 12.74
CA ILE A 60 -1.67 5.85 11.96
C ILE A 60 -2.28 6.23 10.60
N TYR A 61 -3.53 5.84 10.34
CA TYR A 61 -4.30 6.16 9.14
C TYR A 61 -5.42 7.17 9.44
N PRO A 62 -5.09 8.43 9.78
CA PRO A 62 -6.09 9.41 10.23
C PRO A 62 -7.12 9.78 9.16
N CYS A 63 -6.72 9.87 7.89
CA CYS A 63 -7.61 10.26 6.80
C CYS A 63 -8.60 9.13 6.47
N THR A 64 -8.10 7.91 6.29
CA THR A 64 -8.94 6.72 6.06
C THR A 64 -9.92 6.52 7.21
N ASN A 65 -9.44 6.59 8.45
CA ASN A 65 -10.30 6.44 9.63
C ASN A 65 -11.40 7.52 9.70
N ALA A 66 -11.07 8.78 9.34
CA ALA A 66 -12.05 9.86 9.33
C ALA A 66 -13.13 9.61 8.28
N ILE A 67 -12.76 9.19 7.08
CA ILE A 67 -13.69 8.87 5.99
C ILE A 67 -14.57 7.67 6.37
N LEU A 68 -13.99 6.60 6.90
CA LEU A 68 -14.77 5.42 7.31
C LEU A 68 -15.77 5.74 8.44
N LYS A 69 -15.41 6.62 9.38
CA LYS A 69 -16.35 7.13 10.39
C LYS A 69 -17.47 7.97 9.77
N GLU A 70 -17.12 8.81 8.80
CA GLU A 70 -18.05 9.65 8.06
C GLU A 70 -19.06 8.83 7.25
N LEU A 71 -18.62 7.68 6.71
CA LEU A 71 -19.45 6.72 6.00
C LEU A 71 -20.22 5.76 6.92
N GLY A 72 -19.86 5.65 8.19
CA GLY A 72 -20.47 4.77 9.18
C GLY A 72 -19.89 3.36 9.24
N HIS A 73 -18.78 3.08 8.54
CA HIS A 73 -18.19 1.74 8.40
C HIS A 73 -16.95 1.49 9.28
N TYR A 74 -16.52 2.49 10.08
CA TYR A 74 -15.31 2.35 10.90
C TYR A 74 -15.41 1.21 11.92
N ASP A 75 -16.59 1.03 12.53
CA ASP A 75 -16.81 0.01 13.57
C ASP A 75 -17.05 -1.40 12.98
N GLU A 76 -17.18 -1.52 11.66
CA GLU A 76 -17.26 -2.80 10.96
C GLU A 76 -15.87 -3.43 10.74
N LEU A 77 -14.78 -2.66 10.90
CA LEU A 77 -13.43 -3.16 10.69
C LEU A 77 -13.09 -4.32 11.63
N VAL A 78 -12.66 -5.41 11.06
CA VAL A 78 -12.20 -6.60 11.79
C VAL A 78 -10.75 -6.37 12.23
N ARG A 79 -10.52 -6.43 13.55
CA ARG A 79 -9.17 -6.35 14.08
C ARG A 79 -8.37 -7.60 13.68
N TRP A 80 -7.17 -7.40 13.21
CA TRP A 80 -6.21 -8.46 12.96
C TRP A 80 -5.08 -8.42 14.01
N ASP A 81 -5.12 -9.39 14.91
CA ASP A 81 -4.00 -9.64 15.83
C ASP A 81 -2.97 -10.48 15.05
N ALA A 82 -2.06 -9.78 14.39
CA ALA A 82 -1.04 -10.41 13.56
C ALA A 82 -0.05 -11.20 14.43
N ASP A 83 -0.44 -12.42 14.80
CA ASP A 83 0.49 -13.38 15.37
C ASP A 83 1.53 -13.69 14.27
N THR A 84 2.71 -13.13 14.43
CA THR A 84 3.81 -13.29 13.47
C THR A 84 4.97 -13.99 14.14
N GLU A 85 5.47 -15.02 13.47
CA GLU A 85 6.74 -15.67 13.80
C GLU A 85 7.80 -15.23 12.80
N VAL A 86 9.03 -15.12 13.26
CA VAL A 86 10.21 -15.03 12.40
C VAL A 86 10.91 -16.38 12.42
N ILE A 87 11.24 -16.90 11.26
CA ILE A 87 12.06 -18.10 11.09
C ILE A 87 13.49 -17.65 10.81
N ASP A 88 14.45 -18.02 11.68
CA ASP A 88 15.87 -17.75 11.47
C ASP A 88 16.50 -18.77 10.50
N ALA A 89 17.70 -18.48 10.01
CA ALA A 89 18.47 -19.34 9.12
C ALA A 89 18.70 -20.76 9.68
N ASP A 90 18.73 -20.91 11.00
CA ASP A 90 18.83 -22.18 11.70
C ASP A 90 17.48 -22.93 11.81
N GLY A 91 16.40 -22.44 11.18
CA GLY A 91 15.06 -23.00 11.28
C GLY A 91 14.35 -22.75 12.63
N ARG A 92 14.95 -21.96 13.52
CA ARG A 92 14.35 -21.60 14.81
C ARG A 92 13.24 -20.58 14.59
N ARG A 93 12.11 -20.81 15.28
CA ARG A 93 10.95 -19.90 15.25
C ARG A 93 10.85 -19.13 16.57
N TYR A 94 10.52 -17.88 16.47
CA TYR A 94 10.25 -17.03 17.63
C TYR A 94 9.17 -15.98 17.30
N ALA A 95 8.33 -15.72 18.28
CA ALA A 95 7.29 -14.73 18.14
C ALA A 95 7.89 -13.33 17.96
N ALA A 96 7.43 -12.61 16.97
CA ALA A 96 7.82 -11.24 16.66
C ALA A 96 6.58 -10.34 16.71
N LYS A 97 6.02 -10.16 17.92
CA LYS A 97 4.93 -9.20 18.13
C LYS A 97 5.53 -7.80 18.28
N PHE A 98 5.48 -7.03 17.20
CA PHE A 98 6.12 -5.71 17.13
C PHE A 98 5.47 -4.66 18.03
N ASP A 99 4.25 -4.88 18.48
CA ASP A 99 3.50 -4.03 19.42
C ASP A 99 3.76 -4.36 20.90
N GLN A 100 4.53 -5.43 21.19
CA GLN A 100 4.76 -5.93 22.54
C GLN A 100 6.24 -5.84 22.94
N VAL A 101 6.55 -4.94 23.86
CA VAL A 101 7.91 -4.76 24.41
C VAL A 101 8.48 -6.08 24.96
N MET A 102 7.64 -6.93 25.58
CA MET A 102 8.08 -8.23 26.13
C MET A 102 8.49 -9.21 25.02
N SER A 103 7.86 -9.17 23.84
CA SER A 103 8.28 -9.97 22.69
C SER A 103 9.70 -9.58 22.26
N PHE A 104 9.96 -8.28 22.12
CA PHE A 104 11.30 -7.77 21.81
C PHE A 104 12.34 -8.17 22.86
N LEU A 105 12.02 -8.03 24.15
CA LEU A 105 12.95 -8.40 25.23
C LEU A 105 13.27 -9.91 25.29
N ARG A 106 12.32 -10.75 24.87
CA ARG A 106 12.48 -12.21 24.80
C ARG A 106 13.12 -12.70 23.51
N MET A 107 13.37 -11.83 22.53
CA MET A 107 13.96 -12.20 21.24
C MET A 107 15.34 -12.84 21.42
N PRO A 108 15.54 -14.13 21.09
CA PRO A 108 16.78 -14.85 21.45
C PRO A 108 17.97 -14.45 20.57
N VAL A 109 17.69 -13.97 19.35
CA VAL A 109 18.71 -13.56 18.37
C VAL A 109 19.38 -12.23 18.71
N LEU A 110 18.84 -11.47 19.67
CA LEU A 110 19.37 -10.18 20.09
C LEU A 110 20.07 -10.32 21.44
N SER A 111 21.36 -9.98 21.51
CA SER A 111 22.09 -9.85 22.77
C SER A 111 21.57 -8.65 23.58
N TRP A 112 21.90 -8.59 24.87
CA TRP A 112 21.56 -7.42 25.71
C TRP A 112 22.19 -6.11 25.19
N LYS A 113 23.36 -6.19 24.57
CA LYS A 113 24.01 -5.02 23.94
C LYS A 113 23.20 -4.55 22.73
N ASP A 114 22.72 -5.48 21.91
CA ASP A 114 21.86 -5.16 20.76
C ASP A 114 20.54 -4.53 21.22
N LYS A 115 19.87 -5.16 22.22
CA LYS A 115 18.62 -4.64 22.79
C LYS A 115 18.80 -3.23 23.35
N LEU A 116 19.88 -2.97 24.06
CA LEU A 116 20.18 -1.63 24.58
C LEU A 116 20.43 -0.63 23.46
N ARG A 117 21.22 -1.00 22.44
CA ARG A 117 21.49 -0.14 21.28
C ARG A 117 20.20 0.19 20.52
N ILE A 118 19.38 -0.81 20.24
CA ILE A 118 18.09 -0.65 19.55
C ILE A 118 17.17 0.26 20.38
N SER A 119 17.00 -0.03 21.67
CA SER A 119 16.12 0.76 22.55
C SER A 119 16.56 2.21 22.64
N THR A 120 17.87 2.47 22.81
CA THR A 120 18.40 3.84 22.86
C THR A 120 18.30 4.56 21.52
N GLY A 121 18.51 3.84 20.41
CA GLY A 121 18.35 4.36 19.07
C GLY A 121 16.90 4.79 18.81
N LEU A 122 15.93 3.91 19.10
CA LEU A 122 14.51 4.20 18.96
C LEU A 122 14.05 5.33 19.89
N ALA A 123 14.48 5.33 21.16
CA ALA A 123 14.16 6.39 22.10
C ALA A 123 14.65 7.77 21.64
N LYS A 124 15.85 7.85 21.07
CA LYS A 124 16.36 9.09 20.47
C LYS A 124 15.47 9.55 19.31
N GLN A 125 14.95 8.64 18.47
CA GLN A 125 14.05 9.00 17.40
C GLN A 125 12.68 9.47 17.91
N LEU A 126 12.17 8.91 19.00
CA LEU A 126 10.91 9.37 19.60
C LEU A 126 10.97 10.84 20.04
N VAL A 127 12.10 11.29 20.61
CA VAL A 127 12.27 12.67 21.12
C VAL A 127 12.82 13.63 20.06
N ALA A 128 13.53 13.15 19.05
CA ALA A 128 14.06 13.99 17.97
C ALA A 128 12.94 14.67 17.18
N PRO A 129 13.17 15.86 16.61
CA PRO A 129 12.25 16.42 15.60
C PRO A 129 12.02 15.43 14.46
N GLY A 130 10.77 15.32 13.99
CA GLY A 130 10.44 14.37 12.93
C GLY A 130 9.01 14.53 12.44
N PRO A 131 8.64 13.83 11.34
CA PRO A 131 7.33 13.96 10.75
C PRO A 131 6.24 13.50 11.72
N LYS A 132 5.14 14.27 11.78
CA LYS A 132 3.96 13.96 12.59
C LYS A 132 2.93 13.14 11.80
N LEU A 133 2.92 13.32 10.49
CA LEU A 133 2.04 12.60 9.56
C LEU A 133 2.87 11.70 8.67
N CYS A 134 2.54 10.40 8.66
CA CYS A 134 3.28 9.42 7.86
C CYS A 134 3.03 9.54 6.36
N PHE A 135 2.00 10.27 5.94
CA PHE A 135 1.48 10.22 4.57
C PHE A 135 1.40 11.60 3.90
N ASP A 136 1.84 12.65 4.56
CA ASP A 136 2.00 13.97 3.94
C ASP A 136 3.42 14.12 3.38
N ALA A 137 3.55 14.06 2.06
CA ALA A 137 4.83 14.18 1.36
C ALA A 137 5.58 15.48 1.71
N ARG A 138 4.86 16.59 1.96
CA ARG A 138 5.45 17.89 2.32
C ARG A 138 6.12 17.85 3.69
N GLU A 139 5.53 17.10 4.61
CA GLU A 139 6.11 16.90 5.93
C GLU A 139 7.29 15.94 5.88
N LEU A 140 7.13 14.82 5.16
CA LEU A 140 8.20 13.83 4.97
C LEU A 140 9.43 14.43 4.27
N ALA A 141 9.24 15.32 3.30
CA ALA A 141 10.32 16.00 2.58
C ALA A 141 11.26 16.79 3.50
N ARG A 142 10.76 17.33 4.60
CA ARG A 142 11.57 18.09 5.58
C ARG A 142 12.54 17.22 6.37
N TYR A 143 12.29 15.91 6.41
CA TYR A 143 13.06 14.94 7.19
C TYR A 143 13.71 13.87 6.31
N ASP A 144 13.65 14.03 4.98
CA ASP A 144 14.34 13.18 4.03
C ASP A 144 15.81 13.61 3.94
N SER A 145 16.67 12.87 4.64
CA SER A 145 18.10 13.21 4.76
C SER A 145 18.94 12.86 3.52
N GLY A 146 18.34 12.22 2.52
CA GLY A 146 19.07 11.71 1.34
C GLY A 146 19.84 10.41 1.61
N GLU A 147 19.90 9.91 2.85
CA GLU A 147 20.46 8.58 3.13
C GLU A 147 19.39 7.47 2.93
N SER A 148 19.85 6.22 2.72
CA SER A 148 18.94 5.08 2.65
C SER A 148 18.53 4.59 4.05
N LEU A 149 17.37 3.91 4.12
CA LEU A 149 16.92 3.25 5.36
C LEU A 149 17.91 2.18 5.84
N GLU A 150 18.61 1.50 4.92
CA GLU A 150 19.66 0.56 5.29
C GLU A 150 20.81 1.26 6.03
N THR A 151 21.38 2.32 5.43
CA THR A 151 22.48 3.10 6.03
C THR A 151 22.05 3.67 7.39
N TRP A 152 20.86 4.26 7.43
CA TRP A 152 20.30 4.83 8.66
C TRP A 152 20.14 3.77 9.76
N SER A 153 19.49 2.63 9.45
CA SER A 153 19.20 1.62 10.47
C SER A 153 20.44 0.90 10.97
N ARG A 154 21.42 0.60 10.10
CA ARG A 154 22.71 0.05 10.55
C ARG A 154 23.47 1.02 11.47
N ARG A 155 23.44 2.31 11.13
CA ARG A 155 24.07 3.36 11.95
C ARG A 155 23.37 3.52 13.30
N VAL A 156 22.05 3.56 13.33
CA VAL A 156 21.27 3.86 14.55
C VAL A 156 21.01 2.62 15.40
N LEU A 157 20.56 1.53 14.78
CA LEU A 157 20.12 0.31 15.47
C LEU A 157 21.18 -0.80 15.47
N GLY A 158 22.22 -0.67 14.65
CA GLY A 158 23.25 -1.70 14.43
C GLY A 158 22.80 -2.78 13.47
N ASP A 159 23.74 -3.65 13.05
CA ASP A 159 23.46 -4.71 12.08
C ASP A 159 22.37 -5.68 12.55
N ARG A 160 22.39 -6.06 13.83
CA ARG A 160 21.33 -6.91 14.39
C ARG A 160 19.97 -6.21 14.39
N GLY A 161 19.92 -4.91 14.73
CA GLY A 161 18.71 -4.11 14.67
C GLY A 161 18.19 -3.96 13.23
N HIS A 162 19.09 -3.75 12.27
CA HIS A 162 18.75 -3.76 10.87
C HIS A 162 18.14 -5.10 10.42
N ASN A 163 18.85 -6.21 10.66
CA ASN A 163 18.47 -7.53 10.16
C ASN A 163 17.19 -8.08 10.79
N TYR A 164 16.99 -7.87 12.09
CA TYR A 164 15.90 -8.51 12.87
C TYR A 164 14.75 -7.59 13.26
N ILE A 165 14.89 -6.27 13.05
CA ILE A 165 13.82 -5.29 13.32
C ILE A 165 13.44 -4.58 12.02
N THR A 166 14.38 -3.84 11.39
CA THR A 166 14.06 -3.01 10.24
C THR A 166 13.59 -3.84 9.05
N VAL A 167 14.33 -4.88 8.68
CA VAL A 167 14.03 -5.67 7.48
C VAL A 167 12.76 -6.50 7.61
N PRO A 168 12.51 -7.27 8.69
CA PRO A 168 11.26 -8.01 8.80
C PRO A 168 10.04 -7.11 8.79
N TYR A 169 10.12 -5.94 9.45
CA TYR A 169 9.01 -5.01 9.51
C TYR A 169 8.76 -4.30 8.18
N MET A 170 9.80 -3.67 7.62
CA MET A 170 9.66 -2.91 6.36
C MET A 170 9.61 -3.82 5.14
N GLY A 171 10.29 -4.97 5.18
CA GLY A 171 10.22 -5.98 4.13
C GLY A 171 8.82 -6.59 3.99
N PHE A 172 8.11 -6.80 5.10
CA PHE A 172 6.71 -7.22 5.09
C PHE A 172 5.80 -6.17 4.43
N LEU A 173 6.13 -4.87 4.61
CA LEU A 173 5.33 -3.77 4.05
C LEU A 173 5.65 -3.48 2.59
N TYR A 174 6.91 -3.57 2.18
CA TYR A 174 7.39 -3.05 0.89
C TYR A 174 8.03 -4.09 -0.02
N ALA A 175 8.42 -5.23 0.50
CA ALA A 175 9.05 -6.32 -0.25
C ALA A 175 10.22 -5.86 -1.17
N VAL A 176 11.05 -4.93 -0.66
CA VAL A 176 12.21 -4.36 -1.38
C VAL A 176 13.43 -4.21 -0.48
N PRO A 177 14.63 -4.11 -1.05
CA PRO A 177 15.84 -3.80 -0.28
C PRO A 177 15.71 -2.48 0.48
N MET A 178 16.15 -2.45 1.73
CA MET A 178 16.13 -1.24 2.56
C MET A 178 17.02 -0.12 2.01
N SER A 179 17.98 -0.45 1.15
CA SER A 179 18.80 0.52 0.41
C SER A 179 17.99 1.38 -0.58
N TRP A 180 16.79 0.93 -0.95
CA TRP A 180 15.90 1.65 -1.87
C TRP A 180 14.99 2.65 -1.16
N LEU A 181 14.80 2.54 0.13
CA LEU A 181 13.84 3.33 0.91
C LEU A 181 14.49 4.51 1.62
N SER A 182 13.77 5.64 1.69
CA SER A 182 14.10 6.73 2.60
C SER A 182 13.72 6.37 4.05
N PRO A 183 14.51 6.76 5.06
CA PRO A 183 14.18 6.54 6.46
C PRO A 183 13.05 7.46 6.98
N ALA A 184 12.63 8.48 6.22
CA ALA A 184 11.67 9.47 6.69
C ALA A 184 10.34 8.85 7.12
N LEU A 185 9.80 7.91 6.32
CA LEU A 185 8.58 7.18 6.68
C LEU A 185 8.77 6.30 7.91
N PHE A 186 9.87 5.55 7.97
CA PHE A 186 10.14 4.68 9.12
C PHE A 186 10.23 5.49 10.43
N ASN A 187 10.87 6.66 10.38
CA ASN A 187 10.93 7.58 11.51
C ASN A 187 9.55 8.14 11.90
N ALA A 188 8.68 8.42 10.92
CA ALA A 188 7.31 8.84 11.18
C ALA A 188 6.49 7.74 11.86
N VAL A 189 6.62 6.50 11.40
CA VAL A 189 5.95 5.32 11.96
C VAL A 189 6.43 5.05 13.39
N ILE A 190 7.74 5.11 13.66
CA ILE A 190 8.29 4.95 15.02
C ILE A 190 7.62 5.91 16.01
N LYS A 191 7.44 7.17 15.63
CA LYS A 191 6.83 8.19 16.51
C LYS A 191 5.37 7.90 16.87
N GLN A 192 4.69 7.11 16.06
CA GLN A 192 3.28 6.78 16.22
C GLN A 192 3.04 5.29 16.51
N PHE A 193 4.11 4.53 16.68
CA PHE A 193 4.06 3.07 16.84
C PHE A 193 3.13 2.60 17.98
N TYR A 194 3.05 3.38 19.07
CA TYR A 194 2.14 3.09 20.18
C TYR A 194 0.65 3.14 19.82
N ARG A 195 0.31 3.69 18.65
CA ARG A 195 -1.06 3.73 18.10
C ARG A 195 -1.33 2.62 17.10
N LEU A 196 -0.32 1.85 16.71
CA LEU A 196 -0.44 0.87 15.65
C LEU A 196 -1.46 -0.20 16.04
N SER A 197 -2.46 -0.37 15.21
CA SER A 197 -3.38 -1.49 15.23
C SER A 197 -3.62 -1.94 13.79
N LEU A 198 -3.78 -3.24 13.58
CA LEU A 198 -4.07 -3.77 12.26
C LEU A 198 -5.54 -4.14 12.17
N SER A 199 -6.15 -3.79 11.05
CA SER A 199 -7.54 -4.15 10.78
C SER A 199 -7.78 -4.34 9.28
N VAL A 200 -8.85 -5.04 8.96
CA VAL A 200 -9.29 -5.26 7.57
C VAL A 200 -10.80 -5.03 7.49
N PRO A 201 -11.32 -4.53 6.37
CA PRO A 201 -12.76 -4.58 6.12
C PRO A 201 -13.25 -6.04 6.10
N PRO A 202 -14.49 -6.35 6.53
CA PRO A 202 -14.99 -7.72 6.63
C PRO A 202 -14.85 -8.52 5.33
N GLU A 203 -15.14 -7.88 4.21
CA GLU A 203 -15.05 -8.51 2.89
C GLU A 203 -13.73 -8.21 2.15
N GLY A 204 -12.72 -7.64 2.83
CA GLY A 204 -11.41 -7.35 2.27
C GLY A 204 -11.20 -5.90 1.85
N MET A 205 -9.99 -5.61 1.41
CA MET A 205 -9.51 -4.23 1.20
C MET A 205 -10.24 -3.48 0.09
N GLY A 206 -10.79 -4.17 -0.90
CA GLY A 206 -11.58 -3.57 -1.99
C GLY A 206 -12.84 -2.89 -1.51
N GLN A 207 -13.43 -3.39 -0.43
CA GLN A 207 -14.65 -2.85 0.17
C GLN A 207 -14.53 -1.36 0.55
N ILE A 208 -13.32 -0.86 0.77
CA ILE A 208 -13.10 0.58 1.02
C ILE A 208 -13.51 1.42 -0.19
N CYS A 209 -13.16 0.97 -1.41
CA CYS A 209 -13.58 1.66 -2.62
C CYS A 209 -15.08 1.52 -2.87
N ASP A 210 -15.66 0.34 -2.60
CA ASP A 210 -17.09 0.13 -2.70
C ASP A 210 -17.84 1.11 -1.79
N TRP A 211 -17.48 1.23 -0.52
CA TRP A 211 -18.07 2.18 0.43
C TRP A 211 -17.93 3.65 -0.01
N LEU A 212 -16.77 4.01 -0.59
CA LEU A 212 -16.56 5.37 -1.13
C LEU A 212 -17.49 5.65 -2.32
N ILE A 213 -17.67 4.70 -3.21
CA ILE A 213 -18.58 4.82 -4.36
C ILE A 213 -20.04 4.88 -3.91
N GLU A 214 -20.45 4.00 -3.00
CA GLU A 214 -21.81 3.99 -2.42
C GLU A 214 -22.12 5.32 -1.72
N GLY A 215 -21.16 5.87 -0.99
CA GLY A 215 -21.24 7.20 -0.36
C GLY A 215 -21.28 8.37 -1.35
N SER A 216 -20.90 8.15 -2.61
CA SER A 216 -20.82 9.16 -3.67
C SER A 216 -22.12 9.30 -4.46
N ARG A 217 -23.24 9.60 -3.78
CA ARG A 217 -24.57 9.68 -4.43
C ARG A 217 -24.56 10.59 -5.65
N GLY A 218 -25.07 10.08 -6.79
CA GLY A 218 -25.14 10.80 -8.07
C GLY A 218 -23.79 10.93 -8.77
N LEU A 219 -22.80 10.09 -8.42
CA LEU A 219 -21.58 9.92 -9.18
C LEU A 219 -21.90 9.29 -10.55
N ASP A 220 -21.35 9.83 -11.63
CA ASP A 220 -21.29 9.17 -12.93
C ASP A 220 -20.05 8.26 -12.96
N LEU A 221 -20.24 6.96 -12.69
CA LEU A 221 -19.16 5.97 -12.69
C LEU A 221 -19.09 5.28 -14.05
N ARG A 222 -17.95 5.42 -14.72
CA ARG A 222 -17.64 4.84 -16.03
C ARG A 222 -16.56 3.76 -15.87
N LEU A 223 -16.98 2.51 -15.79
CA LEU A 223 -16.12 1.33 -15.78
C LEU A 223 -15.79 0.90 -17.22
N SER A 224 -14.73 0.14 -17.41
CA SER A 224 -14.21 -0.25 -18.75
C SER A 224 -14.02 0.94 -19.68
N ALA A 225 -13.71 2.12 -19.11
CA ALA A 225 -13.60 3.40 -19.78
C ALA A 225 -12.19 4.00 -19.54
N SER A 226 -11.20 3.46 -20.25
CA SER A 226 -9.85 4.02 -20.24
C SER A 226 -9.86 5.43 -20.83
N VAL A 227 -9.30 6.39 -20.08
CA VAL A 227 -9.10 7.74 -20.62
C VAL A 227 -7.92 7.72 -21.57
N GLU A 228 -8.14 8.23 -22.78
CA GLU A 228 -7.17 8.24 -23.86
C GLU A 228 -6.42 9.56 -23.90
N GLN A 229 -7.11 10.68 -23.61
CA GLN A 229 -6.54 12.01 -23.72
C GLN A 229 -7.23 13.01 -22.77
N VAL A 230 -6.44 13.99 -22.31
CA VAL A 230 -6.91 15.20 -21.64
C VAL A 230 -6.38 16.40 -22.41
N THR A 231 -7.26 17.30 -22.83
CA THR A 231 -6.87 18.51 -23.58
C THR A 231 -7.41 19.76 -22.93
N LYS A 232 -6.80 20.91 -23.20
CA LYS A 232 -7.30 22.22 -22.78
C LYS A 232 -8.48 22.63 -23.66
N ALA A 233 -9.58 23.04 -23.04
CA ALA A 233 -10.73 23.67 -23.71
C ALA A 233 -10.76 25.17 -23.46
N ASP A 234 -11.66 25.90 -24.12
CA ASP A 234 -11.86 27.35 -23.93
C ASP A 234 -12.17 27.68 -22.46
N ALA A 235 -13.00 26.85 -21.82
CA ALA A 235 -13.31 26.91 -20.41
C ALA A 235 -13.14 25.52 -19.78
N GLY A 236 -12.01 25.30 -19.05
CA GLY A 236 -11.76 24.01 -18.40
C GLY A 236 -10.98 23.03 -19.28
N TYR A 237 -11.44 21.78 -19.34
CA TYR A 237 -10.75 20.66 -19.99
C TYR A 237 -11.73 19.75 -20.72
N THR A 238 -11.21 19.06 -21.71
CA THR A 238 -11.89 17.97 -22.40
C THR A 238 -11.20 16.65 -22.06
N VAL A 239 -11.99 15.65 -21.65
CA VAL A 239 -11.53 14.29 -21.34
C VAL A 239 -12.15 13.34 -22.36
N SER A 240 -11.31 12.61 -23.11
CA SER A 240 -11.74 11.60 -24.08
C SER A 240 -11.57 10.21 -23.49
N ALA A 241 -12.65 9.43 -23.47
CA ALA A 241 -12.68 8.07 -22.95
C ALA A 241 -13.70 7.22 -23.69
N ALA A 242 -13.35 6.00 -24.07
CA ALA A 242 -14.26 5.03 -24.74
C ALA A 242 -15.01 5.62 -25.96
N GLY A 243 -14.35 6.50 -26.73
CA GLY A 243 -14.92 7.16 -27.89
C GLY A 243 -15.90 8.31 -27.61
N GLU A 244 -16.13 8.66 -26.34
CA GLU A 244 -16.90 9.82 -25.89
C GLU A 244 -15.99 10.95 -25.41
N THR A 245 -16.50 12.16 -25.46
CA THR A 245 -15.79 13.38 -25.04
C THR A 245 -16.58 14.10 -23.97
N HIS A 246 -15.93 14.45 -22.86
CA HIS A 246 -16.55 15.09 -21.70
C HIS A 246 -15.89 16.42 -21.42
N GLU A 247 -16.67 17.50 -21.48
CA GLU A 247 -16.24 18.82 -21.03
C GLU A 247 -16.40 18.96 -19.52
N VAL A 248 -15.33 19.42 -18.84
CA VAL A 248 -15.28 19.55 -17.39
C VAL A 248 -14.51 20.79 -16.94
N ASP A 249 -14.86 21.31 -15.77
CA ASP A 249 -14.18 22.49 -15.20
C ASP A 249 -12.78 22.12 -14.65
N GLY A 250 -12.59 20.87 -14.19
CA GLY A 250 -11.32 20.42 -13.65
C GLY A 250 -11.16 18.92 -13.67
N VAL A 251 -9.90 18.47 -13.55
CA VAL A 251 -9.50 17.05 -13.67
C VAL A 251 -8.63 16.66 -12.49
N ILE A 252 -8.96 15.52 -11.85
CA ILE A 252 -8.08 14.84 -10.90
C ILE A 252 -7.54 13.59 -11.57
N VAL A 253 -6.22 13.51 -11.70
CA VAL A 253 -5.52 12.43 -12.38
C VAL A 253 -4.93 11.50 -11.31
N ALA A 254 -5.53 10.32 -11.15
CA ALA A 254 -5.23 9.36 -10.08
C ALA A 254 -4.72 7.98 -10.55
N PRO A 255 -4.35 7.73 -11.81
CA PRO A 255 -3.64 6.53 -12.20
C PRO A 255 -2.18 6.56 -11.72
N GLU A 256 -1.43 5.51 -12.01
CA GLU A 256 0.02 5.50 -11.74
C GLU A 256 0.73 6.66 -12.48
N PRO A 257 1.88 7.13 -11.95
CA PRO A 257 2.51 8.36 -12.43
C PRO A 257 3.01 8.28 -13.88
N GLY A 258 3.33 7.09 -14.41
CA GLY A 258 3.67 6.92 -15.83
C GLY A 258 2.49 7.25 -16.73
N VAL A 259 1.32 6.70 -16.44
CA VAL A 259 0.07 6.98 -17.15
C VAL A 259 -0.33 8.44 -16.98
N ALA A 260 -0.19 9.00 -15.78
CA ALA A 260 -0.45 10.42 -15.54
C ALA A 260 0.47 11.32 -16.38
N ALA A 261 1.76 10.97 -16.52
CA ALA A 261 2.71 11.70 -17.35
C ALA A 261 2.33 11.66 -18.84
N ASP A 262 1.84 10.52 -19.33
CA ASP A 262 1.42 10.36 -20.72
C ASP A 262 0.15 11.16 -21.01
N LEU A 263 -0.86 11.07 -20.15
CA LEU A 263 -2.11 11.82 -20.28
C LEU A 263 -1.95 13.34 -20.23
N LEU A 264 -0.93 13.81 -19.52
CA LEU A 264 -0.69 15.23 -19.30
C LEU A 264 0.47 15.81 -20.10
N SER A 265 1.12 15.04 -20.98
CA SER A 265 2.35 15.41 -21.69
C SER A 265 2.26 16.76 -22.42
N ASP A 266 1.11 17.07 -23.02
CA ASP A 266 0.88 18.31 -23.75
C ASP A 266 0.41 19.47 -22.86
N LEU A 267 0.13 19.21 -21.58
CA LEU A 267 -0.47 20.17 -20.64
C LEU A 267 0.50 20.64 -19.55
N ILE A 268 1.56 19.88 -19.27
CA ILE A 268 2.51 20.17 -18.21
C ILE A 268 3.94 20.25 -18.75
N PRO A 269 4.85 20.97 -18.07
CA PRO A 269 6.25 21.05 -18.49
C PRO A 269 6.92 19.68 -18.58
N GLU A 270 7.83 19.48 -19.53
CA GLU A 270 8.63 18.26 -19.69
C GLU A 270 9.36 17.85 -18.38
N ALA A 271 9.84 18.84 -17.62
CA ALA A 271 10.45 18.58 -16.31
C ALA A 271 9.49 17.92 -15.32
N SER A 272 8.18 18.22 -15.40
CA SER A 272 7.15 17.62 -14.55
C SER A 272 6.78 16.21 -15.01
N THR A 273 6.67 15.99 -16.34
CA THR A 273 6.47 14.63 -16.89
C THR A 273 7.64 13.71 -16.53
N LYS A 274 8.88 14.24 -16.59
CA LYS A 274 10.08 13.51 -16.18
C LYS A 274 10.02 13.10 -14.70
N LYS A 275 9.64 14.02 -13.79
CA LYS A 275 9.48 13.69 -12.35
C LYS A 275 8.48 12.58 -12.11
N LEU A 276 7.35 12.55 -12.85
CA LEU A 276 6.36 11.49 -12.79
C LEU A 276 6.92 10.14 -13.29
N ARG A 277 7.59 10.14 -14.45
CA ARG A 277 8.21 8.92 -15.01
C ARG A 277 9.36 8.38 -14.17
N GLU A 278 10.06 9.22 -13.41
CA GLU A 278 11.11 8.83 -12.46
C GLU A 278 10.58 8.26 -11.15
N CYS A 279 9.26 8.24 -10.92
CA CYS A 279 8.68 7.54 -9.77
C CYS A 279 8.99 6.06 -9.86
N ARG A 280 9.74 5.58 -8.88
CA ARG A 280 10.18 4.19 -8.84
C ARG A 280 9.08 3.29 -8.29
N TYR A 281 8.95 2.12 -8.92
CA TYR A 281 8.08 1.04 -8.46
C TYR A 281 8.88 -0.25 -8.36
N SER A 282 8.46 -1.14 -7.48
CA SER A 282 8.92 -2.53 -7.46
C SER A 282 7.95 -3.41 -8.22
N ASP A 283 8.46 -4.51 -8.75
CA ASP A 283 7.61 -5.67 -8.98
C ASP A 283 7.05 -6.14 -7.65
N TYR A 284 5.81 -6.61 -7.69
CA TYR A 284 5.12 -7.17 -6.54
C TYR A 284 4.36 -8.40 -6.97
N ALA A 285 4.62 -9.50 -6.33
CA ALA A 285 3.84 -10.71 -6.52
C ALA A 285 3.47 -11.35 -5.18
N HIS A 286 2.29 -11.91 -5.14
CA HIS A 286 1.94 -12.88 -4.12
C HIS A 286 1.06 -13.98 -4.69
N VAL A 287 1.18 -15.16 -4.10
CA VAL A 287 0.45 -16.35 -4.48
C VAL A 287 -0.48 -16.72 -3.35
N GLN A 288 -1.75 -16.87 -3.66
CA GLN A 288 -2.76 -17.38 -2.73
C GLN A 288 -2.97 -18.88 -2.99
N ILE A 289 -2.59 -19.71 -2.04
CA ILE A 289 -2.71 -21.16 -2.12
C ILE A 289 -3.91 -21.58 -1.28
N CYS A 290 -4.95 -22.10 -1.93
CA CYS A 290 -6.29 -22.24 -1.36
C CYS A 290 -6.65 -23.68 -1.08
N TYR A 291 -7.13 -23.95 0.12
CA TYR A 291 -7.58 -25.25 0.59
C TYR A 291 -9.00 -25.13 1.16
N LYS A 292 -9.98 -25.84 0.59
CA LYS A 292 -11.37 -25.89 1.12
C LYS A 292 -11.42 -26.56 2.49
N ARG A 293 -10.41 -27.36 2.81
CA ARG A 293 -10.20 -27.93 4.14
C ARG A 293 -8.81 -27.59 4.63
N ASN A 294 -8.72 -26.83 5.74
CA ASN A 294 -7.46 -26.38 6.32
C ASN A 294 -6.53 -27.58 6.67
N PRO A 295 -5.36 -27.72 6.03
CA PRO A 295 -4.42 -28.79 6.33
C PRO A 295 -3.72 -28.62 7.69
N TRP A 296 -3.67 -27.40 8.21
CA TRP A 296 -2.90 -27.03 9.39
C TRP A 296 -3.72 -26.34 10.48
N PRO A 297 -4.77 -26.97 11.03
CA PRO A 297 -5.69 -26.31 11.97
C PRO A 297 -5.05 -25.87 13.29
N LYS A 298 -3.85 -26.38 13.59
CA LYS A 298 -3.08 -26.04 14.79
C LYS A 298 -2.13 -24.85 14.60
N HIS A 299 -1.86 -24.44 13.35
CA HIS A 299 -1.04 -23.27 13.08
C HIS A 299 -1.87 -21.99 13.15
N HIS A 300 -1.33 -20.99 13.80
CA HIS A 300 -2.04 -19.73 14.05
C HIS A 300 -1.23 -18.50 13.64
N ALA A 301 0.06 -18.65 13.35
CA ALA A 301 0.96 -17.54 13.06
C ALA A 301 1.24 -17.39 11.56
N SER A 302 1.27 -16.15 11.12
CA SER A 302 1.93 -15.76 9.87
C SER A 302 3.44 -15.80 10.08
N VAL A 303 4.21 -15.96 9.01
CA VAL A 303 5.67 -16.04 9.08
C VAL A 303 6.29 -14.93 8.24
N ALA A 304 7.31 -14.26 8.79
CA ALA A 304 8.17 -13.33 8.09
C ALA A 304 9.62 -13.78 8.17
N LEU A 305 10.40 -13.49 7.13
CA LEU A 305 11.82 -13.82 7.08
C LEU A 305 12.70 -12.63 7.46
N PRO A 306 13.81 -12.85 8.20
CA PRO A 306 14.82 -11.84 8.44
C PRO A 306 15.73 -11.65 7.21
N ALA A 307 16.52 -10.56 7.21
CA ALA A 307 17.38 -10.16 6.09
C ALA A 307 18.49 -11.17 5.71
N ASN A 308 18.86 -12.04 6.63
CA ASN A 308 19.95 -13.01 6.43
C ASN A 308 19.48 -14.34 5.85
N MET A 309 18.23 -14.44 5.44
CA MET A 309 17.72 -15.60 4.71
C MET A 309 17.65 -15.30 3.22
N GLU A 310 18.39 -16.06 2.45
CA GLU A 310 18.39 -16.00 0.99
C GLU A 310 17.20 -16.82 0.46
N ARG A 311 16.04 -16.16 0.36
CA ARG A 311 14.82 -16.72 -0.24
C ARG A 311 14.23 -15.74 -1.23
N ASP A 312 13.47 -16.23 -2.20
CA ASP A 312 12.73 -15.41 -3.16
C ASP A 312 11.51 -14.74 -2.51
N TRP A 313 10.97 -15.38 -1.48
CA TRP A 313 9.81 -14.92 -0.73
C TRP A 313 10.20 -14.35 0.64
N GLY A 314 9.32 -13.55 1.21
CA GLY A 314 9.58 -12.85 2.48
C GLY A 314 8.58 -13.09 3.58
N ALA A 315 7.38 -13.52 3.23
CA ALA A 315 6.33 -13.77 4.22
C ALA A 315 5.30 -14.79 3.74
N CYS A 316 4.74 -15.54 4.70
CA CYS A 316 3.54 -16.36 4.53
C CYS A 316 2.46 -15.88 5.48
N VAL A 317 1.26 -15.58 4.97
CA VAL A 317 0.14 -15.04 5.75
C VAL A 317 -1.06 -15.97 5.67
N LEU A 318 -1.56 -16.40 6.85
CA LEU A 318 -2.79 -17.19 6.95
C LEU A 318 -4.01 -16.28 6.81
N GLN A 319 -4.80 -16.50 5.74
CA GLN A 319 -5.95 -15.64 5.44
C GLN A 319 -7.10 -15.81 6.42
N SER A 320 -7.36 -17.03 6.92
CA SER A 320 -8.39 -17.27 7.93
C SER A 320 -8.17 -16.48 9.22
N LYS A 321 -6.93 -16.12 9.52
CA LYS A 321 -6.57 -15.31 10.70
C LYS A 321 -6.64 -13.81 10.41
N ARG A 322 -6.32 -13.41 9.20
CA ARG A 322 -6.36 -12.00 8.79
C ARG A 322 -7.79 -11.53 8.48
N GLN A 323 -8.50 -12.32 7.69
CA GLN A 323 -9.84 -12.02 7.16
C GLN A 323 -10.68 -13.30 7.19
N PRO A 324 -11.30 -13.63 8.34
CA PRO A 324 -12.04 -14.89 8.47
C PRO A 324 -13.15 -15.09 7.45
N ALA A 325 -13.85 -14.01 7.06
CA ALA A 325 -14.88 -14.07 6.01
C ALA A 325 -14.30 -14.23 4.58
N GLY A 326 -13.00 -14.13 4.42
CA GLY A 326 -12.33 -14.33 3.12
C GLY A 326 -12.06 -15.77 2.75
N VAL A 327 -12.36 -16.72 3.64
CA VAL A 327 -12.19 -18.16 3.38
C VAL A 327 -13.48 -18.92 3.73
N PRO A 328 -13.81 -20.02 3.03
CA PRO A 328 -14.98 -20.84 3.39
C PRO A 328 -14.81 -21.49 4.76
N ALA A 329 -15.91 -21.84 5.41
CA ALA A 329 -15.90 -22.45 6.73
C ALA A 329 -15.04 -23.73 6.75
N GLY A 330 -14.03 -23.76 7.62
CA GLY A 330 -13.06 -24.85 7.73
C GLY A 330 -11.98 -24.88 6.65
N GLY A 331 -11.96 -23.90 5.75
CA GLY A 331 -10.90 -23.70 4.74
C GLY A 331 -9.73 -22.85 5.24
N GLU A 332 -8.71 -22.73 4.41
CA GLU A 332 -7.57 -21.85 4.59
C GLU A 332 -7.03 -21.36 3.24
N ALA A 333 -6.54 -20.16 3.19
CA ALA A 333 -5.70 -19.69 2.12
C ALA A 333 -4.37 -19.16 2.69
N VAL A 334 -3.26 -19.54 2.09
CA VAL A 334 -1.94 -19.04 2.49
C VAL A 334 -1.45 -18.09 1.42
N GLY A 335 -1.30 -16.82 1.78
CA GLY A 335 -0.65 -15.82 0.92
C GLY A 335 0.87 -15.88 1.08
N VAL A 336 1.60 -16.16 0.02
CA VAL A 336 3.07 -16.10 -0.03
C VAL A 336 3.50 -14.86 -0.78
N TYR A 337 4.32 -14.02 -0.15
CA TYR A 337 4.71 -12.69 -0.65
C TYR A 337 6.18 -12.67 -1.06
N PHE A 338 6.44 -12.18 -2.26
CA PHE A 338 7.75 -12.24 -2.90
C PHE A 338 8.49 -10.92 -2.81
N TYR A 339 9.82 -10.99 -2.70
CA TYR A 339 10.71 -9.84 -2.69
C TYR A 339 11.22 -9.49 -4.10
N THR A 340 11.34 -8.20 -4.36
CA THR A 340 12.18 -7.64 -5.41
C THR A 340 13.62 -7.48 -4.86
N PRO A 341 14.72 -7.74 -5.59
CA PRO A 341 14.83 -7.95 -7.04
C PRO A 341 14.70 -9.39 -7.55
N PRO A 342 14.76 -10.49 -6.77
CA PRO A 342 14.66 -11.84 -7.34
C PRO A 342 13.45 -12.00 -8.27
N LEU A 343 12.32 -11.42 -7.87
CA LEU A 343 11.05 -11.47 -8.60
C LEU A 343 11.15 -10.96 -10.05
N GLU A 344 11.98 -9.96 -10.32
CA GLU A 344 12.17 -9.37 -11.66
C GLU A 344 12.67 -10.40 -12.69
N HIS A 345 13.27 -11.49 -12.24
CA HIS A 345 13.85 -12.56 -13.08
C HIS A 345 13.06 -13.87 -13.03
N MET A 346 11.94 -13.91 -12.31
CA MET A 346 11.13 -15.11 -12.17
C MET A 346 9.98 -15.13 -13.20
N SER A 347 9.72 -16.32 -13.76
CA SER A 347 8.48 -16.57 -14.50
C SER A 347 7.32 -16.80 -13.52
N ASP A 348 6.09 -16.66 -13.99
CA ASP A 348 4.89 -16.89 -13.18
C ASP A 348 4.84 -18.32 -12.64
N ASP A 349 5.25 -19.32 -13.44
CA ASP A 349 5.35 -20.72 -13.00
C ASP A 349 6.41 -20.91 -11.91
N ALA A 350 7.55 -20.20 -12.02
CA ALA A 350 8.60 -20.25 -10.99
C ALA A 350 8.13 -19.62 -9.68
N ILE A 351 7.36 -18.52 -9.75
CA ILE A 351 6.77 -17.86 -8.58
C ILE A 351 5.79 -18.82 -7.88
N VAL A 352 4.88 -19.44 -8.64
CA VAL A 352 3.90 -20.39 -8.09
C VAL A 352 4.60 -21.59 -7.46
N LYS A 353 5.62 -22.16 -8.13
CA LYS A 353 6.40 -23.26 -7.58
C LYS A 353 7.10 -22.90 -6.29
N SER A 354 7.79 -21.75 -6.25
CA SER A 354 8.47 -21.25 -5.05
C SER A 354 7.48 -21.01 -3.89
N ALA A 355 6.26 -20.56 -4.20
CA ALA A 355 5.21 -20.38 -3.19
C ALA A 355 4.74 -21.72 -2.58
N LEU A 356 4.56 -22.74 -3.39
CA LEU A 356 4.21 -24.08 -2.91
C LEU A 356 5.32 -24.65 -2.02
N ASP A 357 6.58 -24.53 -2.45
CA ASP A 357 7.75 -24.96 -1.67
C ASP A 357 7.84 -24.20 -0.33
N ALA A 358 7.57 -22.88 -0.33
CA ALA A 358 7.55 -22.05 0.87
C ALA A 358 6.50 -22.50 1.89
N VAL A 359 5.30 -22.84 1.44
CA VAL A 359 4.22 -23.33 2.33
C VAL A 359 4.60 -24.66 2.96
N LEU A 360 5.23 -25.58 2.20
CA LEU A 360 5.73 -26.85 2.74
C LEU A 360 6.87 -26.61 3.75
N GLU A 361 7.78 -25.69 3.48
CA GLU A 361 8.87 -25.30 4.41
C GLU A 361 8.31 -24.74 5.72
N VAL A 362 7.30 -23.88 5.63
CA VAL A 362 6.77 -23.13 6.77
C VAL A 362 5.79 -23.94 7.61
N TYR A 363 4.82 -24.59 6.97
CA TYR A 363 3.69 -25.25 7.66
C TYR A 363 3.74 -26.77 7.62
N GLY A 364 4.64 -27.35 6.82
CA GLY A 364 4.78 -28.81 6.65
C GLY A 364 3.87 -29.38 5.57
N PRO A 365 3.83 -30.71 5.45
CA PRO A 365 3.11 -31.40 4.38
C PRO A 365 1.63 -31.03 4.30
N ALA A 366 1.15 -30.90 3.07
CA ALA A 366 -0.25 -30.64 2.75
C ALA A 366 -0.68 -31.49 1.54
N PRO A 367 -1.98 -31.73 1.35
CA PRO A 367 -2.50 -32.24 0.08
C PRO A 367 -2.28 -31.23 -1.04
N GLU A 368 -2.57 -31.62 -2.27
CA GLU A 368 -2.65 -30.66 -3.36
C GLU A 368 -3.68 -29.56 -3.04
N PRO A 369 -3.40 -28.29 -3.33
CA PRO A 369 -4.36 -27.21 -3.13
C PRO A 369 -5.56 -27.38 -4.05
N ASP A 370 -6.72 -26.93 -3.63
CA ASP A 370 -7.92 -26.92 -4.48
C ASP A 370 -7.71 -25.99 -5.69
N PHE A 371 -7.05 -24.86 -5.48
CA PHE A 371 -6.54 -24.00 -6.55
C PHE A 371 -5.45 -23.03 -6.04
N VAL A 372 -4.77 -22.42 -6.98
CA VAL A 372 -3.76 -21.38 -6.74
C VAL A 372 -4.12 -20.14 -7.55
N GLU A 373 -3.97 -18.96 -6.94
CA GLU A 373 -4.18 -17.67 -7.60
C GLU A 373 -2.92 -16.84 -7.48
N LEU A 374 -2.33 -16.42 -8.60
CA LEU A 374 -1.17 -15.54 -8.67
C LEU A 374 -1.61 -14.12 -8.96
N PHE A 375 -1.18 -13.19 -8.13
CA PHE A 375 -1.26 -11.75 -8.38
C PHE A 375 0.14 -11.21 -8.64
N HIS A 376 0.38 -10.74 -9.86
CA HIS A 376 1.68 -10.23 -10.28
C HIS A 376 1.55 -8.86 -10.92
N TYR A 377 2.12 -7.84 -10.27
CA TYR A 377 2.11 -6.45 -10.70
C TYR A 377 3.54 -6.01 -11.00
N ARG A 378 3.88 -5.75 -12.27
CA ARG A 378 5.19 -5.22 -12.67
C ARG A 378 5.50 -3.85 -12.07
N ARG A 379 4.49 -3.12 -11.66
CA ARG A 379 4.57 -1.83 -10.98
C ARG A 379 3.65 -1.85 -9.75
N GLY A 380 3.94 -2.74 -8.81
CA GLY A 380 3.06 -3.03 -7.67
C GLY A 380 3.13 -2.01 -6.54
N LEU A 381 4.33 -1.70 -6.07
CA LEU A 381 4.53 -0.85 -4.89
C LEU A 381 5.35 0.39 -5.25
N SER A 382 4.81 1.58 -4.96
CA SER A 382 5.54 2.83 -5.09
C SER A 382 6.67 2.92 -4.06
N ILE A 383 7.86 3.31 -4.51
CA ILE A 383 9.07 3.34 -3.69
C ILE A 383 9.48 4.76 -3.40
N ALA A 384 9.39 5.15 -2.13
CA ALA A 384 9.92 6.42 -1.66
C ALA A 384 11.43 6.30 -1.40
N ASN A 385 12.22 6.41 -2.47
CA ASN A 385 13.68 6.44 -2.38
C ASN A 385 14.20 7.77 -1.81
N PRO A 386 15.46 7.83 -1.34
CA PRO A 386 16.04 9.08 -0.85
C PRO A 386 15.86 10.24 -1.83
N GLY A 387 15.36 11.40 -1.34
CA GLY A 387 15.02 12.56 -2.15
C GLY A 387 13.66 12.53 -2.86
N HIS A 388 12.91 11.45 -2.74
CA HIS A 388 11.61 11.25 -3.38
C HIS A 388 10.59 12.33 -3.01
N TYR A 389 10.42 12.58 -1.72
CA TYR A 389 9.39 13.50 -1.22
C TYR A 389 9.63 14.94 -1.68
N ALA A 390 10.88 15.41 -1.61
CA ALA A 390 11.23 16.77 -2.06
C ALA A 390 11.02 16.94 -3.57
N ARG A 391 11.34 15.89 -4.37
CA ARG A 391 11.13 15.90 -5.82
C ARG A 391 9.65 16.02 -6.18
N LEU A 392 8.75 15.36 -5.47
CA LEU A 392 7.33 15.35 -5.77
C LEU A 392 6.54 16.50 -5.13
N ASP A 393 7.04 17.13 -4.05
CA ASP A 393 6.36 18.27 -3.43
C ASP A 393 6.13 19.44 -4.40
N SER A 394 7.07 19.65 -5.34
CA SER A 394 6.96 20.71 -6.34
C SER A 394 5.88 20.45 -7.40
N LEU A 395 5.56 19.19 -7.71
CA LEU A 395 4.65 18.82 -8.80
C LEU A 395 3.28 19.48 -8.70
N HIS A 396 2.71 19.55 -7.50
CA HIS A 396 1.40 20.18 -7.35
C HIS A 396 1.37 21.68 -7.70
N ARG A 397 2.51 22.38 -7.61
CA ARG A 397 2.66 23.79 -7.98
C ARG A 397 2.93 23.98 -9.47
N GLU A 398 3.37 22.93 -10.14
CA GLU A 398 3.71 22.89 -11.56
C GLU A 398 2.51 22.50 -12.44
N MET A 399 1.42 22.04 -11.82
CA MET A 399 0.20 21.70 -12.54
C MET A 399 -0.56 22.96 -12.99
N PRO A 400 -1.14 22.94 -14.22
CA PRO A 400 -1.99 24.03 -14.67
C PRO A 400 -3.25 24.14 -13.81
N PRO A 401 -3.84 25.36 -13.70
CA PRO A 401 -5.04 25.57 -12.90
C PRO A 401 -6.17 24.61 -13.31
N GLY A 402 -6.74 23.88 -12.35
CA GLY A 402 -7.80 22.92 -12.58
C GLY A 402 -7.34 21.48 -12.81
N ILE A 403 -6.04 21.21 -12.91
CA ILE A 403 -5.47 19.85 -12.92
C ILE A 403 -4.81 19.56 -11.58
N TYR A 404 -5.14 18.41 -11.00
CA TYR A 404 -4.54 17.94 -9.75
C TYR A 404 -4.20 16.46 -9.85
N LEU A 405 -3.07 16.08 -9.25
CA LEU A 405 -2.58 14.71 -9.22
C LEU A 405 -2.96 14.06 -7.88
N ALA A 406 -3.28 12.78 -7.92
CA ALA A 406 -3.49 11.96 -6.73
C ALA A 406 -2.85 10.58 -6.93
N GLY A 407 -2.45 9.92 -5.84
CA GLY A 407 -1.85 8.59 -5.86
C GLY A 407 -0.98 8.34 -4.64
N ASP A 408 -0.76 7.07 -4.32
CA ASP A 408 0.09 6.65 -3.22
C ASP A 408 1.57 7.04 -3.43
N TYR A 409 1.98 7.22 -4.67
CA TYR A 409 3.35 7.60 -5.04
C TYR A 409 3.82 8.94 -4.48
N PHE A 410 2.92 9.80 -4.02
CA PHE A 410 3.32 11.04 -3.35
C PHE A 410 4.00 10.81 -2.00
N ALA A 411 3.59 9.77 -1.28
CA ALA A 411 4.19 9.42 0.00
C ALA A 411 4.89 8.06 -0.06
N HIS A 412 4.13 6.98 -0.20
CA HIS A 412 4.62 5.60 -0.33
C HIS A 412 3.46 4.67 -0.65
N ALA A 413 3.73 3.41 -1.04
CA ALA A 413 2.70 2.41 -1.25
C ALA A 413 1.83 2.23 0.01
N GLY A 414 0.55 2.52 -0.10
CA GLY A 414 -0.40 2.37 1.02
C GLY A 414 -1.74 3.04 0.78
N VAL A 415 -2.77 2.46 1.36
CA VAL A 415 -4.16 2.93 1.22
C VAL A 415 -4.33 4.35 1.76
N GLU A 416 -3.74 4.64 2.92
CA GLU A 416 -3.79 5.99 3.49
C GLU A 416 -3.15 7.05 2.59
N ALA A 417 -1.97 6.74 2.01
CA ALA A 417 -1.30 7.67 1.10
C ALA A 417 -2.17 7.98 -0.13
N ALA A 418 -2.81 6.95 -0.68
CA ALA A 418 -3.72 7.09 -1.80
C ALA A 418 -4.96 7.94 -1.43
N ILE A 419 -5.66 7.59 -0.36
CA ILE A 419 -6.85 8.30 0.12
C ILE A 419 -6.51 9.75 0.48
N PHE A 420 -5.44 9.97 1.25
CA PHE A 420 -5.01 11.31 1.64
C PHE A 420 -4.69 12.19 0.42
N SER A 421 -3.99 11.65 -0.58
CA SER A 421 -3.68 12.41 -1.80
C SER A 421 -4.94 12.74 -2.61
N GLY A 422 -5.91 11.82 -2.69
CA GLY A 422 -7.19 12.04 -3.33
C GLY A 422 -8.02 13.15 -2.66
N GLU A 423 -8.13 13.10 -1.33
CA GLU A 423 -8.75 14.15 -0.51
C GLU A 423 -8.08 15.53 -0.72
N LEU A 424 -6.75 15.55 -0.73
CA LEU A 424 -5.98 16.76 -0.94
C LEU A 424 -6.21 17.34 -2.34
N ALA A 425 -6.21 16.50 -3.38
CA ALA A 425 -6.47 16.92 -4.76
C ALA A 425 -7.89 17.50 -4.91
N ALA A 426 -8.90 16.82 -4.36
CA ALA A 426 -10.28 17.29 -4.36
C ALA A 426 -10.43 18.65 -3.66
N ASN A 427 -9.87 18.80 -2.45
CA ASN A 427 -9.94 20.06 -1.71
C ASN A 427 -9.23 21.21 -2.45
N ARG A 428 -8.10 20.97 -3.10
CA ARG A 428 -7.41 21.97 -3.93
C ARG A 428 -8.22 22.38 -5.15
N LEU A 429 -8.86 21.43 -5.84
CA LEU A 429 -9.73 21.73 -6.97
C LEU A 429 -10.92 22.62 -6.54
N ILE A 430 -11.56 22.30 -5.41
CA ILE A 430 -12.65 23.09 -4.85
C ILE A 430 -12.17 24.52 -4.54
N GLN A 431 -11.05 24.67 -3.83
CA GLN A 431 -10.50 25.98 -3.45
C GLN A 431 -10.07 26.83 -4.64
N SER A 432 -9.62 26.22 -5.74
CA SER A 432 -9.21 26.96 -6.94
C SER A 432 -10.38 27.57 -7.71
N ARG A 433 -11.62 27.17 -7.38
CA ARG A 433 -12.85 27.61 -8.03
C ARG A 433 -13.79 28.44 -7.12
N SER A 434 -13.41 28.58 -5.84
CA SER A 434 -14.06 29.46 -4.87
C SER A 434 -13.47 30.87 -4.94
#